data_28753d562cfaa6b1f98b1e44bbbe2a85
#
_entry.id   28753d562cfaa6b1f98b1e44bbbe2a85
#
_cell.length_a   1.000
_cell.length_b   1.000
_cell.length_c   1.000
_cell.angle_alpha   90.00
_cell.angle_beta   90.00
_cell.angle_gamma   90.00
#
_symmetry.space_group_name_H-M   'P 1'
#
loop_
_entity.id
_entity.type
_entity.pdbx_description
1 polymer ?
#
loop_
_entity_poly.entity_id
_entity_poly.type
_entity_poly.pdbx_seq_one_letter_code
_entity_poly.pdbx_strand_id
1 'polypeptide(L)'
;MQRELEVGLLPDSALDAAGAFMAFHLAAARAILAEPGTTALAILLPPAARDHRDWRLALARDLAREVAPARVNVVAGTSGAAREATLCFLADAPGVTGQYLVCDE
;
A
#
# COMPACT_ATOMS: atom_id res chain seq x y z
N MET A 1 1.00 14.84 5.44
CA MET A 1 1.29 14.70 4.00
C MET A 1 1.28 13.23 3.63
N GLN A 2 0.59 12.89 2.56
CA GLN A 2 0.60 11.52 2.05
C GLN A 2 1.89 11.24 1.31
N ARG A 3 2.52 10.11 1.63
CA ARG A 3 3.71 9.60 0.94
C ARG A 3 3.36 8.34 0.17
N GLU A 4 4.25 7.94 -0.71
CA GLU A 4 4.07 6.75 -1.55
C GLU A 4 5.31 5.86 -1.45
N LEU A 5 5.08 4.55 -1.45
CA LEU A 5 6.14 3.55 -1.60
C LEU A 5 5.78 2.69 -2.79
N GLU A 6 6.53 2.80 -3.86
CA GLU A 6 6.31 1.98 -5.04
C GLU A 6 7.15 0.72 -4.98
N VAL A 7 6.49 -0.42 -5.10
CA VAL A 7 7.12 -1.73 -5.10
C VAL A 7 7.05 -2.29 -6.52
N GLY A 8 8.20 -2.69 -7.04
CA GLY A 8 8.29 -3.24 -8.39
C GLY A 8 7.85 -4.70 -8.45
N LEU A 9 8.66 -5.53 -9.08
CA LEU A 9 8.29 -6.94 -9.26
C LEU A 9 8.22 -7.70 -7.95
N LEU A 10 7.20 -8.55 -7.84
CA LEU A 10 7.03 -9.49 -6.75
C LEU A 10 6.85 -10.88 -7.34
N PRO A 11 7.17 -11.96 -6.59
CA PRO A 11 6.92 -13.32 -7.05
C PRO A 11 5.46 -13.57 -7.42
N ASP A 12 5.22 -14.55 -8.28
CA ASP A 12 3.88 -14.88 -8.75
C ASP A 12 3.00 -15.52 -7.67
N SER A 13 3.59 -16.36 -6.81
CA SER A 13 2.82 -17.01 -5.75
C SER A 13 2.51 -16.01 -4.64
N ALA A 14 1.29 -16.09 -4.11
CA ALA A 14 0.87 -15.19 -3.03
C ALA A 14 1.75 -15.32 -1.78
N LEU A 15 2.10 -16.54 -1.40
CA LEU A 15 2.98 -16.77 -0.24
C LEU A 15 4.37 -16.18 -0.45
N ASP A 16 4.96 -16.41 -1.63
CA ASP A 16 6.28 -15.89 -1.91
C ASP A 16 6.27 -14.37 -2.03
N ALA A 17 5.22 -13.80 -2.62
CA ALA A 17 5.09 -12.34 -2.72
C ALA A 17 4.95 -11.71 -1.35
N ALA A 18 4.14 -12.27 -0.47
CA ALA A 18 4.00 -11.78 0.90
C ALA A 18 5.33 -11.84 1.65
N GLY A 19 6.03 -12.96 1.53
CA GLY A 19 7.36 -13.12 2.14
C GLY A 19 8.37 -12.12 1.62
N ALA A 20 8.39 -11.89 0.30
CA ALA A 20 9.30 -10.93 -0.32
C ALA A 20 8.99 -9.51 0.15
N PHE A 21 7.71 -9.13 0.23
CA PHE A 21 7.36 -7.83 0.75
C PHE A 21 7.89 -7.63 2.17
N MET A 22 7.61 -8.58 3.05
CA MET A 22 8.04 -8.49 4.45
C MET A 22 9.56 -8.43 4.58
N ALA A 23 10.28 -9.19 3.77
CA ALA A 23 11.74 -9.24 3.83
C ALA A 23 12.41 -7.98 3.27
N PHE A 24 11.86 -7.39 2.20
CA PHE A 24 12.59 -6.38 1.44
C PHE A 24 11.93 -4.99 1.44
N HIS A 25 10.67 -4.87 1.83
CA HIS A 25 9.93 -3.60 1.69
C HIS A 25 9.29 -3.10 2.98
N LEU A 26 9.02 -3.94 3.95
CA LEU A 26 8.35 -3.52 5.17
C LEU A 26 9.16 -2.47 5.95
N ALA A 27 10.48 -2.66 6.03
CA ALA A 27 11.33 -1.69 6.72
C ALA A 27 11.29 -0.31 6.06
N ALA A 28 11.24 -0.27 4.71
CA ALA A 28 11.11 0.99 3.98
C ALA A 28 9.78 1.68 4.27
N ALA A 29 8.69 0.92 4.32
CA ALA A 29 7.37 1.47 4.68
C ALA A 29 7.39 2.09 6.08
N ARG A 30 7.94 1.38 7.04
CA ARG A 30 8.06 1.87 8.41
C ARG A 30 8.93 3.10 8.51
N ALA A 31 10.02 3.15 7.75
CA ALA A 31 10.91 4.32 7.73
C ALA A 31 10.21 5.56 7.20
N ILE A 32 9.41 5.43 6.14
CA ILE A 32 8.64 6.54 5.59
C ILE A 32 7.62 7.03 6.63
N LEU A 33 6.92 6.10 7.27
CA LEU A 33 5.91 6.45 8.27
C LEU A 33 6.51 7.12 9.51
N ALA A 34 7.77 6.87 9.80
CA ALA A 34 8.47 7.50 10.92
C ALA A 34 8.97 8.91 10.59
N GLU A 35 8.98 9.32 9.32
CA GLU A 35 9.44 10.64 8.94
C GLU A 35 8.48 11.73 9.42
N PRO A 36 9.01 12.86 10.00
CA PRO A 36 8.15 13.95 10.45
C PRO A 36 7.30 14.49 9.30
N GLY A 37 6.02 14.78 9.59
CA GLY A 37 5.10 15.32 8.60
C GLY A 37 4.38 14.28 7.77
N THR A 38 4.75 13.00 7.87
CA THR A 38 4.02 11.93 7.19
C THR A 38 2.74 11.62 7.95
N THR A 39 1.60 11.80 7.30
CA THR A 39 0.29 11.51 7.88
C THR A 39 -0.40 10.32 7.23
N ALA A 40 0.09 9.89 6.07
CA ALA A 40 -0.47 8.76 5.34
C ALA A 40 0.57 8.15 4.40
N LEU A 41 0.44 6.86 4.15
CA LEU A 41 1.25 6.13 3.20
C LEU A 41 0.35 5.35 2.26
N ALA A 42 0.58 5.47 0.96
CA ALA A 42 0.01 4.59 -0.05
C ALA A 42 1.12 3.65 -0.52
N ILE A 43 0.92 2.36 -0.33
CA ILE A 43 1.85 1.34 -0.82
C ILE A 43 1.36 0.90 -2.18
N LEU A 44 2.17 1.14 -3.22
CA LEU A 44 1.79 0.88 -4.60
C LEU A 44 2.38 -0.45 -5.02
N LEU A 45 1.50 -1.42 -5.30
CA LEU A 45 1.88 -2.76 -5.70
C LEU A 45 1.47 -3.01 -7.16
N PRO A 46 2.19 -3.89 -7.87
CA PRO A 46 1.80 -4.23 -9.24
C PRO A 46 0.47 -4.98 -9.26
N PRO A 47 -0.23 -4.98 -10.40
CA PRO A 47 -1.41 -5.80 -10.56
C PRO A 47 -1.08 -7.26 -10.26
N ALA A 48 -2.02 -7.98 -9.67
CA ALA A 48 -1.81 -9.37 -9.29
C ALA A 48 -3.11 -10.15 -9.37
N ALA A 49 -2.97 -11.47 -9.43
CA ALA A 49 -4.10 -12.36 -9.41
C ALA A 49 -4.85 -12.27 -8.08
N ARG A 50 -6.08 -12.76 -8.09
CA ARG A 50 -7.02 -12.60 -6.98
C ARG A 50 -6.54 -13.23 -5.66
N ASP A 51 -5.73 -14.29 -5.74
CA ASP A 51 -5.20 -14.96 -4.57
C ASP A 51 -4.21 -14.10 -3.76
N HIS A 52 -3.74 -12.97 -4.30
CA HIS A 52 -2.91 -12.03 -3.55
C HIS A 52 -3.71 -11.10 -2.65
N ARG A 53 -5.04 -11.09 -2.76
CA ARG A 53 -5.88 -10.13 -2.05
C ARG A 53 -5.72 -10.22 -0.53
N ASP A 54 -5.71 -11.44 0.00
CA ASP A 54 -5.73 -11.63 1.45
C ASP A 54 -4.49 -11.07 2.13
N TRP A 55 -3.30 -11.35 1.60
CA TRP A 55 -2.08 -10.85 2.24
C TRP A 55 -1.96 -9.34 2.08
N ARG A 56 -2.40 -8.79 0.95
CA ARG A 56 -2.34 -7.35 0.70
C ARG A 56 -3.29 -6.58 1.62
N LEU A 57 -4.49 -7.11 1.82
CA LEU A 57 -5.45 -6.51 2.74
C LEU A 57 -4.97 -6.63 4.18
N ALA A 58 -4.41 -7.77 4.56
CA ALA A 58 -3.85 -7.95 5.90
C ALA A 58 -2.69 -6.97 6.15
N LEU A 59 -1.81 -6.77 5.16
CA LEU A 59 -0.73 -5.80 5.25
C LEU A 59 -1.29 -4.39 5.52
N ALA A 60 -2.29 -3.96 4.76
CA ALA A 60 -2.89 -2.65 4.94
C ALA A 60 -3.48 -2.49 6.34
N ARG A 61 -4.21 -3.49 6.80
CA ARG A 61 -4.86 -3.46 8.12
C ARG A 61 -3.86 -3.48 9.27
N ASP A 62 -2.88 -4.35 9.18
CA ASP A 62 -1.90 -4.52 10.26
C ASP A 62 -1.03 -3.28 10.39
N LEU A 63 -0.56 -2.75 9.27
CA LEU A 63 0.28 -1.57 9.30
C LEU A 63 -0.51 -0.33 9.74
N ALA A 64 -1.78 -0.21 9.29
CA ALA A 64 -2.64 0.88 9.72
C ALA A 64 -2.85 0.87 11.23
N ARG A 65 -3.03 -0.30 11.84
CA ARG A 65 -3.16 -0.42 13.29
C ARG A 65 -1.85 -0.04 14.01
N GLU A 66 -0.73 -0.45 13.45
CA GLU A 66 0.58 -0.21 14.06
C GLU A 66 0.90 1.29 14.14
N VAL A 67 0.51 2.07 13.12
CA VAL A 67 0.93 3.47 12.98
C VAL A 67 -0.18 4.49 13.21
N ALA A 68 -1.35 4.06 13.65
CA ALA A 68 -2.46 4.99 13.90
C ALA A 68 -1.99 6.15 14.79
N PRO A 69 -2.40 7.38 14.55
CA PRO A 69 -3.45 7.82 13.63
C PRO A 69 -3.00 8.04 12.18
N ALA A 70 -1.76 7.75 11.83
CA ALA A 70 -1.34 7.79 10.44
C ALA A 70 -2.13 6.74 9.65
N ARG A 71 -2.42 7.05 8.38
CA ARG A 71 -3.23 6.18 7.53
C ARG A 71 -2.35 5.38 6.60
N VAL A 72 -2.71 4.12 6.38
CA VAL A 72 -2.01 3.25 5.43
C VAL A 72 -3.02 2.55 4.56
N ASN A 73 -2.84 2.65 3.25
CA ASN A 73 -3.65 1.94 2.26
C ASN A 73 -2.73 1.27 1.24
N VAL A 74 -3.17 0.16 0.69
CA VAL A 74 -2.45 -0.55 -0.36
C VAL A 74 -3.21 -0.38 -1.66
N VAL A 75 -2.51 0.03 -2.72
CA VAL A 75 -3.09 0.32 -4.02
C VAL A 75 -2.43 -0.57 -5.06
N ALA A 76 -3.24 -1.34 -5.79
CA ALA A 76 -2.76 -2.19 -6.87
C ALA A 76 -3.10 -1.56 -8.21
N GLY A 77 -2.13 -1.51 -9.11
CA GLY A 77 -2.35 -0.97 -10.44
C GLY A 77 -1.04 -0.55 -11.09
N THR A 78 -1.14 -0.25 -12.38
CA THR A 78 -0.01 0.30 -13.12
C THR A 78 -0.06 1.82 -13.07
N SER A 79 1.08 2.45 -13.33
CA SER A 79 1.17 3.90 -13.45
C SER A 79 0.20 4.40 -14.53
N GLY A 80 -0.59 5.42 -14.21
CA GLY A 80 -1.57 5.96 -15.15
C GLY A 80 -2.66 6.74 -14.44
N ALA A 81 -3.66 7.17 -15.22
CA ALA A 81 -4.71 8.07 -14.76
C ALA A 81 -5.55 7.47 -13.63
N ALA A 82 -5.87 6.17 -13.72
CA ALA A 82 -6.68 5.52 -12.69
C ALA A 82 -5.96 5.48 -11.34
N ARG A 83 -4.66 5.16 -11.35
CA ARG A 83 -3.87 5.15 -10.13
C ARG A 83 -3.74 6.55 -9.55
N GLU A 84 -3.49 7.56 -10.40
CA GLU A 84 -3.38 8.94 -9.94
C GLU A 84 -4.69 9.43 -9.31
N ALA A 85 -5.83 9.09 -9.90
CA ALA A 85 -7.13 9.45 -9.34
C ALA A 85 -7.34 8.82 -7.97
N THR A 86 -6.94 7.55 -7.80
CA THR A 86 -7.03 6.87 -6.52
C THR A 86 -6.15 7.53 -5.46
N LEU A 87 -4.93 7.90 -5.83
CA LEU A 87 -4.02 8.58 -4.91
C LEU A 87 -4.56 9.95 -4.49
N CYS A 88 -5.12 10.71 -5.42
CA CYS A 88 -5.77 11.99 -5.11
C CYS A 88 -6.94 11.80 -4.15
N PHE A 89 -7.77 10.78 -4.39
CA PHE A 89 -8.87 10.45 -3.51
C PHE A 89 -8.37 10.15 -2.08
N LEU A 90 -7.36 9.29 -1.96
CA LEU A 90 -6.82 8.92 -0.65
C LEU A 90 -6.20 10.10 0.09
N ALA A 91 -5.55 11.00 -0.63
CA ALA A 91 -4.93 12.18 -0.01
C ALA A 91 -5.98 13.05 0.70
N ASP A 92 -7.20 13.10 0.16
CA ASP A 92 -8.29 13.92 0.69
C ASP A 92 -9.33 13.13 1.48
N ALA A 93 -9.03 11.88 1.85
CA ALA A 93 -9.97 11.01 2.53
C ALA A 93 -9.45 10.62 3.93
N PRO A 94 -9.56 11.51 4.91
CA PRO A 94 -8.95 11.29 6.23
C PRO A 94 -9.55 10.09 7.00
N GLY A 95 -10.71 9.60 6.60
CA GLY A 95 -11.31 8.43 7.22
C GLY A 95 -10.94 7.11 6.57
N VAL A 96 -10.19 7.11 5.47
CA VAL A 96 -9.87 5.88 4.75
C VAL A 96 -8.48 5.39 5.14
N THR A 97 -8.42 4.22 5.77
CA THR A 97 -7.18 3.58 6.18
C THR A 97 -7.39 2.08 6.28
N GLY A 98 -6.34 1.31 6.12
CA GLY A 98 -6.40 -0.15 6.21
C GLY A 98 -7.13 -0.80 5.04
N GLN A 99 -7.16 -0.15 3.87
CA GLN A 99 -7.88 -0.63 2.70
C GLN A 99 -6.93 -1.12 1.61
N TYR A 100 -7.43 -2.05 0.82
CA TYR A 100 -6.77 -2.51 -0.40
C TYR A 100 -7.63 -2.09 -1.59
N LEU A 101 -7.10 -1.22 -2.43
CA LEU A 101 -7.84 -0.67 -3.56
C LEU A 101 -7.18 -1.12 -4.87
N VAL A 102 -7.98 -1.64 -5.78
CA VAL A 102 -7.51 -2.07 -7.10
C VAL A 102 -7.93 -1.03 -8.13
N CYS A 103 -6.96 -0.52 -8.86
CA CYS A 103 -7.20 0.46 -9.92
C CYS A 103 -7.35 -0.25 -11.25
N ASP A 104 -8.45 0.02 -11.95
CA ASP A 104 -8.64 -0.45 -13.31
C ASP A 104 -8.08 0.58 -14.28
N GLU A 105 -7.43 0.10 -15.30
CA GLU A 105 -6.88 0.94 -16.36
C GLU A 105 -7.85 1.10 -17.52
#